data_bdf672e623b95d8282385e19820a0955
#
_entry.id   bdf672e623b95d8282385e19820a0955
#
_cell.length_a   1.000
_cell.length_b   1.000
_cell.length_c   1.000
_cell.angle_alpha   90.00
_cell.angle_beta   90.00
_cell.angle_gamma   90.00
#
_symmetry.space_group_name_H-M   'P 1'
#
loop_
_entity.id
_entity.type
_entity.pdbx_description
1 polymer ?
#
loop_
_entity_poly.entity_id
_entity_poly.type
_entity_poly.pdbx_seq_one_letter_code
_entity_poly.pdbx_strand_id
1 'polypeptide(L)'
;MAFTRSQRSVARYETPGELYRYLPRRPGAVPGLWAHQSEMLKAYIDKVKYSDVALELPTGTGKTLVGLLIAEWNRLNKNERVLYACPTRQLAEQVHAAAYREGIDTSLLIGSHNDWNTRYRVQYESAKQIAVTTYNSIFNSSPKLADPAIILFDDAHAGEQYVGEAYSIHFGRQNDAEKYLELLKIMEPALNDSFLRRVRSPRADSTIGGEVRMVLPLRQPGMSDALDGFLSSLEAPYSYRHAMLRAGFS
;
A
#
# COMPACT_ATOMS: atom_id res chain seq x y z
N MET A 1 28.53 4.04 40.85
CA MET A 1 27.48 3.01 40.81
C MET A 1 27.08 2.82 39.34
N ALA A 2 27.39 1.65 38.79
CA ALA A 2 27.02 1.34 37.40
C ALA A 2 25.58 0.80 37.40
N PHE A 3 24.66 1.49 36.75
CA PHE A 3 23.32 0.99 36.50
C PHE A 3 23.40 -0.13 35.46
N THR A 4 23.36 -1.37 35.92
CA THR A 4 23.18 -2.53 35.03
C THR A 4 21.79 -2.46 34.44
N ARG A 5 21.69 -2.07 33.17
CA ARG A 5 20.45 -2.14 32.39
C ARG A 5 20.05 -3.60 32.31
N SER A 6 19.07 -4.02 33.11
CA SER A 6 18.42 -5.30 32.94
C SER A 6 17.87 -5.37 31.50
N GLN A 7 18.48 -6.19 30.64
CA GLN A 7 17.88 -6.57 29.37
C GLN A 7 16.60 -7.33 29.71
N ARG A 8 15.45 -6.65 29.58
CA ARG A 8 14.17 -7.37 29.57
C ARG A 8 14.25 -8.35 28.41
N SER A 9 14.23 -9.63 28.72
CA SER A 9 14.06 -10.68 27.72
C SER A 9 12.78 -10.38 26.97
N VAL A 10 12.88 -10.09 25.68
CA VAL A 10 11.71 -9.93 24.82
C VAL A 10 11.01 -11.27 24.83
N ALA A 11 9.77 -11.31 25.31
CA ALA A 11 8.97 -12.53 25.31
C ALA A 11 8.84 -13.00 23.84
N ARG A 12 9.38 -14.15 23.53
CA ARG A 12 9.27 -14.77 22.21
C ARG A 12 8.10 -15.74 22.25
N TYR A 13 7.20 -15.59 21.32
CA TYR A 13 6.05 -16.47 21.13
C TYR A 13 6.31 -17.37 19.93
N GLU A 14 6.03 -18.65 20.03
CA GLU A 14 6.24 -19.60 18.93
C GLU A 14 5.31 -19.29 17.74
N THR A 15 4.09 -18.89 18.02
CA THR A 15 3.08 -18.60 16.99
C THR A 15 2.29 -17.32 17.32
N PRO A 16 1.69 -16.66 16.30
CA PRO A 16 0.76 -15.55 16.55
C PRO A 16 -0.48 -15.98 17.35
N GLY A 17 -0.90 -17.23 17.24
CA GLY A 17 -2.00 -17.80 18.04
C GLY A 17 -1.63 -17.97 19.52
N GLU A 18 -0.38 -18.26 19.82
CA GLU A 18 0.12 -18.24 21.20
C GLU A 18 0.14 -16.82 21.75
N LEU A 19 0.70 -15.87 21.01
CA LEU A 19 0.69 -14.45 21.40
C LEU A 19 -0.71 -13.98 21.81
N TYR A 20 -1.75 -14.35 21.06
CA TYR A 20 -3.13 -13.95 21.36
C TYR A 20 -3.56 -14.29 22.79
N ARG A 21 -3.08 -15.38 23.39
CA ARG A 21 -3.42 -15.80 24.76
C ARG A 21 -2.85 -14.89 25.82
N TYR A 22 -1.78 -14.17 25.52
CA TYR A 22 -1.06 -13.31 26.46
C TYR A 22 -1.32 -11.81 26.25
N LEU A 23 -2.10 -11.44 25.21
CA LEU A 23 -2.45 -10.05 24.98
C LEU A 23 -3.30 -9.48 26.14
N PRO A 24 -3.00 -8.24 26.59
CA PRO A 24 -3.77 -7.57 27.63
C PRO A 24 -5.07 -7.01 27.04
N ARG A 25 -5.99 -7.90 26.66
CA ARG A 25 -7.24 -7.56 25.97
C ARG A 25 -8.12 -6.63 26.81
N ARG A 26 -8.78 -5.69 26.15
CA ARG A 26 -9.62 -4.68 26.76
C ARG A 26 -11.12 -4.99 26.53
N PRO A 27 -12.04 -4.30 27.21
CA PRO A 27 -13.47 -4.44 26.94
C PRO A 27 -13.83 -4.26 25.48
N GLY A 28 -14.62 -5.17 24.93
CA GLY A 28 -14.98 -5.20 23.50
C GLY A 28 -14.00 -5.98 22.60
N ALA A 29 -12.98 -6.61 23.19
CA ALA A 29 -12.13 -7.56 22.46
C ALA A 29 -12.93 -8.81 22.06
N VAL A 30 -12.45 -9.50 21.02
CA VAL A 30 -13.04 -10.78 20.58
C VAL A 30 -12.84 -11.83 21.69
N PRO A 31 -13.86 -12.61 22.06
CA PRO A 31 -13.75 -13.55 23.18
C PRO A 31 -12.77 -14.71 22.92
N GLY A 32 -12.53 -15.05 21.65
CA GLY A 32 -11.61 -16.11 21.25
C GLY A 32 -11.36 -16.12 19.75
N LEU A 33 -10.30 -16.79 19.33
CA LEU A 33 -10.05 -17.04 17.90
C LEU A 33 -11.04 -18.09 17.39
N TRP A 34 -11.60 -17.83 16.22
CA TRP A 34 -12.35 -18.84 15.50
C TRP A 34 -11.41 -19.90 14.91
N ALA A 35 -11.96 -21.10 14.63
CA ALA A 35 -11.17 -22.23 14.12
C ALA A 35 -10.37 -21.86 12.87
N HIS A 36 -11.03 -21.24 11.87
CA HIS A 36 -10.40 -20.83 10.62
C HIS A 36 -9.29 -19.77 10.83
N GLN A 37 -9.45 -18.85 11.80
CA GLN A 37 -8.39 -17.88 12.14
C GLN A 37 -7.18 -18.60 12.73
N SER A 38 -7.40 -19.56 13.63
CA SER A 38 -6.33 -20.37 14.23
C SER A 38 -5.60 -21.21 13.18
N GLU A 39 -6.32 -21.79 12.22
CA GLU A 39 -5.75 -22.53 11.10
C GLU A 39 -4.92 -21.61 10.20
N MET A 40 -5.41 -20.42 9.87
CA MET A 40 -4.68 -19.44 9.07
C MET A 40 -3.38 -18.99 9.74
N LEU A 41 -3.41 -18.73 11.06
CA LEU A 41 -2.22 -18.35 11.80
C LEU A 41 -1.17 -19.48 11.84
N LYS A 42 -1.60 -20.74 11.91
CA LYS A 42 -0.71 -21.91 11.79
C LYS A 42 -0.12 -22.00 10.38
N ALA A 43 -0.96 -21.90 9.34
CA ALA A 43 -0.51 -21.94 7.96
C ALA A 43 0.48 -20.81 7.63
N TYR A 44 0.34 -19.64 8.24
CA TYR A 44 1.29 -18.54 8.11
C TYR A 44 2.69 -18.91 8.63
N ILE A 45 2.79 -19.64 9.75
CA ILE A 45 4.09 -20.06 10.30
C ILE A 45 4.87 -20.92 9.31
N ASP A 46 4.20 -21.81 8.59
CA ASP A 46 4.84 -22.64 7.56
C ASP A 46 5.37 -21.80 6.38
N LYS A 47 4.86 -20.59 6.21
CA LYS A 47 5.19 -19.69 5.12
C LYS A 47 6.08 -18.51 5.51
N VAL A 48 6.41 -18.33 6.79
CA VAL A 48 7.16 -17.16 7.30
C VAL A 48 8.54 -16.96 6.68
N LYS A 49 9.09 -18.00 6.05
CA LYS A 49 10.38 -17.97 5.33
C LYS A 49 10.31 -17.31 3.93
N TYR A 50 9.11 -17.14 3.39
CA TYR A 50 8.93 -16.52 2.08
C TYR A 50 8.88 -15.00 2.24
N SER A 51 9.42 -14.29 1.24
CA SER A 51 9.38 -12.82 1.17
C SER A 51 7.94 -12.31 1.06
N ASP A 52 7.12 -13.00 0.28
CA ASP A 52 5.75 -12.60 -0.01
C ASP A 52 4.79 -13.72 0.34
N VAL A 53 3.77 -13.38 1.12
CA VAL A 53 2.74 -14.33 1.57
C VAL A 53 1.36 -13.71 1.36
N ALA A 54 0.52 -14.35 0.56
CA ALA A 54 -0.89 -14.00 0.42
C ALA A 54 -1.75 -14.86 1.35
N LEU A 55 -2.60 -14.23 2.13
CA LEU A 55 -3.58 -14.88 3.01
C LEU A 55 -4.98 -14.53 2.53
N GLU A 56 -5.73 -15.55 2.13
CA GLU A 56 -7.11 -15.36 1.67
C GLU A 56 -8.09 -15.79 2.76
N LEU A 57 -8.92 -14.86 3.17
CA LEU A 57 -10.00 -15.07 4.14
C LEU A 57 -11.29 -14.43 3.62
N PRO A 58 -12.45 -15.09 3.71
CA PRO A 58 -13.73 -14.51 3.33
C PRO A 58 -14.03 -13.21 4.09
N THR A 59 -14.87 -12.37 3.50
CA THR A 59 -15.33 -11.13 4.16
C THR A 59 -16.10 -11.47 5.44
N GLY A 60 -15.91 -10.66 6.50
CA GLY A 60 -16.58 -10.88 7.80
C GLY A 60 -15.94 -11.94 8.70
N THR A 61 -14.87 -12.60 8.28
CA THR A 61 -14.18 -13.65 9.07
C THR A 61 -13.13 -13.15 10.03
N GLY A 62 -13.03 -11.83 10.22
CA GLY A 62 -12.07 -11.22 11.15
C GLY A 62 -10.63 -11.17 10.64
N LYS A 63 -10.43 -10.89 9.35
CA LYS A 63 -9.12 -10.69 8.70
C LYS A 63 -8.22 -9.76 9.50
N THR A 64 -8.77 -8.65 9.98
CA THR A 64 -8.04 -7.62 10.73
C THR A 64 -7.35 -8.19 11.96
N LEU A 65 -8.02 -9.07 12.74
CA LEU A 65 -7.42 -9.70 13.90
C LEU A 65 -6.26 -10.61 13.51
N VAL A 66 -6.41 -11.42 12.46
CA VAL A 66 -5.35 -12.30 11.95
C VAL A 66 -4.15 -11.46 11.51
N GLY A 67 -4.38 -10.39 10.73
CA GLY A 67 -3.31 -9.48 10.30
C GLY A 67 -2.60 -8.79 11.46
N LEU A 68 -3.35 -8.29 12.44
CA LEU A 68 -2.79 -7.64 13.63
C LEU A 68 -1.93 -8.59 14.46
N LEU A 69 -2.37 -9.85 14.64
CA LEU A 69 -1.60 -10.87 15.36
C LEU A 69 -0.31 -11.24 14.63
N ILE A 70 -0.35 -11.36 13.32
CA ILE A 70 0.85 -11.60 12.49
C ILE A 70 1.81 -10.41 12.60
N ALA A 71 1.29 -9.18 12.51
CA ALA A 71 2.09 -7.96 12.62
C ALA A 71 2.79 -7.86 13.98
N GLU A 72 2.04 -8.02 15.07
CA GLU A 72 2.58 -7.91 16.43
C GLU A 72 3.55 -9.04 16.77
N TRP A 73 3.25 -10.26 16.32
CA TRP A 73 4.14 -11.40 16.50
C TRP A 73 5.49 -11.18 15.82
N ASN A 74 5.49 -10.70 14.56
CA ASN A 74 6.73 -10.37 13.85
C ASN A 74 7.50 -9.25 14.56
N ARG A 75 6.80 -8.17 14.96
CA ARG A 75 7.41 -7.04 15.67
C ARG A 75 8.11 -7.51 16.96
N LEU A 76 7.44 -8.32 17.77
CA LEU A 76 7.98 -8.79 19.03
C LEU A 76 9.14 -9.78 18.87
N ASN A 77 9.01 -10.74 17.96
CA ASN A 77 10.00 -11.79 17.79
C ASN A 77 11.26 -11.34 17.06
N LYS A 78 11.13 -10.42 16.12
CA LYS A 78 12.25 -9.91 15.31
C LYS A 78 12.78 -8.57 15.81
N ASN A 79 12.00 -7.85 16.63
CA ASN A 79 12.26 -6.47 17.05
C ASN A 79 12.48 -5.53 15.86
N GLU A 80 11.63 -5.70 14.83
CA GLU A 80 11.69 -4.96 13.57
C GLU A 80 10.46 -4.05 13.41
N ARG A 81 10.61 -3.03 12.56
CA ARG A 81 9.49 -2.15 12.19
C ARG A 81 8.50 -2.89 11.31
N VAL A 82 7.25 -2.89 11.73
CA VAL A 82 6.14 -3.52 11.00
C VAL A 82 5.09 -2.47 10.66
N LEU A 83 4.65 -2.48 9.41
CA LEU A 83 3.66 -1.57 8.88
C LEU A 83 2.38 -2.34 8.54
N TYR A 84 1.25 -1.79 8.95
CA TYR A 84 -0.08 -2.26 8.55
C TYR A 84 -0.73 -1.21 7.67
N ALA A 85 -0.86 -1.51 6.39
CA ALA A 85 -1.35 -0.58 5.37
C ALA A 85 -2.81 -0.84 5.03
N CYS A 86 -3.61 0.23 5.04
CA CYS A 86 -5.03 0.19 4.74
C CYS A 86 -5.37 1.01 3.48
N PRO A 87 -6.40 0.65 2.72
CA PRO A 87 -6.84 1.41 1.54
C PRO A 87 -7.26 2.85 1.90
N THR A 88 -7.97 3.04 2.99
CA THR A 88 -8.56 4.33 3.37
C THR A 88 -8.19 4.75 4.79
N ARG A 89 -8.31 6.05 5.08
CA ARG A 89 -8.13 6.58 6.44
C ARG A 89 -9.12 5.96 7.42
N GLN A 90 -10.37 5.82 7.03
CA GLN A 90 -11.41 5.24 7.87
C GLN A 90 -11.08 3.79 8.27
N LEU A 91 -10.59 2.98 7.33
CA LEU A 91 -10.14 1.63 7.62
C LEU A 91 -8.92 1.61 8.55
N ALA A 92 -7.96 2.52 8.35
CA ALA A 92 -6.81 2.63 9.25
C ALA A 92 -7.23 2.98 10.69
N GLU A 93 -8.18 3.89 10.86
CA GLU A 93 -8.75 4.22 12.18
C GLU A 93 -9.47 3.03 12.80
N GLN A 94 -10.24 2.28 12.01
CA GLN A 94 -10.92 1.06 12.47
C GLN A 94 -9.93 -0.03 12.90
N VAL A 95 -8.85 -0.25 12.13
CA VAL A 95 -7.78 -1.18 12.47
C VAL A 95 -7.07 -0.75 13.76
N HIS A 96 -6.74 0.54 13.90
CA HIS A 96 -6.15 1.08 15.12
C HIS A 96 -7.04 0.87 16.34
N ALA A 97 -8.33 1.15 16.23
CA ALA A 97 -9.30 0.92 17.31
C ALA A 97 -9.48 -0.57 17.62
N ALA A 98 -9.48 -1.44 16.61
CA ALA A 98 -9.52 -2.89 16.81
C ALA A 98 -8.25 -3.40 17.53
N ALA A 99 -7.07 -2.97 17.10
CA ALA A 99 -5.81 -3.29 17.75
C ALA A 99 -5.83 -2.93 19.25
N TYR A 100 -6.29 -1.71 19.55
CA TYR A 100 -6.42 -1.25 20.94
C TYR A 100 -7.31 -2.19 21.79
N ARG A 101 -8.46 -2.61 21.28
CA ARG A 101 -9.34 -3.57 22.00
C ARG A 101 -8.66 -4.89 22.25
N GLU A 102 -7.92 -5.39 21.26
CA GLU A 102 -7.19 -6.67 21.41
C GLU A 102 -5.91 -6.56 22.27
N GLY A 103 -5.56 -5.38 22.76
CA GLY A 103 -4.38 -5.17 23.60
C GLY A 103 -3.09 -5.00 22.81
N ILE A 104 -3.19 -4.71 21.52
CA ILE A 104 -2.08 -4.38 20.65
C ILE A 104 -1.98 -2.86 20.51
N ASP A 105 -0.91 -2.28 21.01
CA ASP A 105 -0.69 -0.84 20.87
C ASP A 105 -0.08 -0.52 19.50
N THR A 106 -0.70 0.41 18.79
CA THR A 106 -0.29 0.81 17.43
C THR A 106 -0.08 2.31 17.32
N SER A 107 0.75 2.72 16.37
CA SER A 107 0.99 4.11 15.98
C SER A 107 0.17 4.43 14.75
N LEU A 108 -0.89 5.26 14.88
CA LEU A 108 -1.70 5.70 13.75
C LEU A 108 -1.00 6.84 13.02
N LEU A 109 -0.46 6.57 11.81
CA LEU A 109 0.29 7.51 10.98
C LEU A 109 -0.46 7.73 9.65
N ILE A 110 -1.47 8.59 9.68
CA ILE A 110 -2.34 8.91 8.54
C ILE A 110 -2.31 10.42 8.23
N GLY A 111 -2.64 10.79 7.00
CA GLY A 111 -2.65 12.17 6.56
C GLY A 111 -1.26 12.73 6.25
N SER A 112 -1.11 14.05 6.43
CA SER A 112 0.17 14.71 6.20
C SER A 112 1.20 14.30 7.27
N HIS A 113 2.44 14.06 6.85
CA HIS A 113 3.55 13.78 7.77
C HIS A 113 3.74 14.87 8.85
N ASN A 114 3.45 16.10 8.51
CA ASN A 114 3.58 17.22 9.46
C ASN A 114 2.55 17.17 10.60
N ASP A 115 1.42 16.47 10.37
CA ASP A 115 0.33 16.33 11.32
C ASP A 115 0.48 15.07 12.19
N TRP A 116 1.48 14.25 11.92
CA TRP A 116 1.68 13.02 12.67
C TRP A 116 2.09 13.29 14.11
N ASN A 117 1.47 12.58 15.04
CA ASN A 117 1.86 12.64 16.45
C ASN A 117 3.31 12.14 16.60
N THR A 118 4.19 13.02 17.10
CA THR A 118 5.62 12.74 17.27
C THR A 118 5.85 11.48 18.14
N ARG A 119 5.03 11.26 19.16
CA ARG A 119 5.12 10.06 20.00
C ARG A 119 4.88 8.80 19.18
N TYR A 120 3.84 8.78 18.32
CA TYR A 120 3.55 7.64 17.47
C TYR A 120 4.68 7.36 16.48
N ARG A 121 5.22 8.41 15.86
CA ARG A 121 6.37 8.28 14.98
C ARG A 121 7.55 7.62 15.68
N VAL A 122 7.96 8.12 16.84
CA VAL A 122 9.07 7.57 17.63
C VAL A 122 8.82 6.12 18.07
N GLN A 123 7.58 5.78 18.45
CA GLN A 123 7.23 4.40 18.83
C GLN A 123 7.37 3.42 17.65
N TYR A 124 6.97 3.84 16.45
CA TYR A 124 7.18 3.05 15.23
C TYR A 124 8.66 2.95 14.85
N GLU A 125 9.36 4.08 14.75
CA GLU A 125 10.79 4.13 14.37
C GLU A 125 11.67 3.28 15.28
N SER A 126 11.30 3.18 16.56
CA SER A 126 11.99 2.33 17.55
C SER A 126 11.47 0.89 17.63
N ALA A 127 10.63 0.46 16.69
CA ALA A 127 10.00 -0.86 16.64
C ALA A 127 9.19 -1.23 17.91
N LYS A 128 8.73 -0.25 18.69
CA LYS A 128 7.92 -0.47 19.89
C LYS A 128 6.44 -0.65 19.61
N GLN A 129 5.97 -0.13 18.48
CA GLN A 129 4.59 -0.27 18.03
C GLN A 129 4.55 -0.53 16.53
N ILE A 130 3.52 -1.23 16.07
CA ILE A 130 3.17 -1.36 14.66
C ILE A 130 2.69 0.01 14.19
N ALA A 131 3.10 0.49 13.02
CA ALA A 131 2.44 1.62 12.40
C ALA A 131 1.21 1.16 11.61
N VAL A 132 0.09 1.84 11.80
CA VAL A 132 -1.10 1.71 10.96
C VAL A 132 -1.18 2.94 10.08
N THR A 133 -1.25 2.75 8.77
CA THR A 133 -1.21 3.85 7.79
C THR A 133 -2.08 3.56 6.58
N THR A 134 -2.05 4.46 5.59
CA THR A 134 -2.78 4.27 4.32
C THR A 134 -1.83 3.96 3.17
N TYR A 135 -2.35 3.34 2.11
CA TYR A 135 -1.62 3.10 0.88
C TYR A 135 -0.97 4.36 0.31
N ASN A 136 -1.66 5.50 0.35
CA ASN A 136 -1.11 6.78 -0.10
C ASN A 136 0.12 7.25 0.67
N SER A 137 0.31 6.82 1.91
CA SER A 137 1.50 7.14 2.71
C SER A 137 2.72 6.32 2.29
N ILE A 138 2.50 5.18 1.63
CA ILE A 138 3.54 4.27 1.14
C ILE A 138 3.83 4.55 -0.33
N PHE A 139 2.78 4.54 -1.15
CA PHE A 139 2.87 4.74 -2.59
C PHE A 139 2.86 6.22 -2.93
N ASN A 140 4.00 6.87 -2.83
CA ASN A 140 4.21 8.26 -3.21
C ASN A 140 5.70 8.52 -3.52
N SER A 141 6.00 9.63 -4.21
CA SER A 141 7.36 9.95 -4.67
C SER A 141 8.36 10.25 -3.54
N SER A 142 7.91 10.43 -2.31
CA SER A 142 8.76 10.74 -1.16
C SER A 142 8.15 10.22 0.14
N PRO A 143 8.09 8.90 0.33
CA PRO A 143 7.56 8.31 1.55
C PRO A 143 8.32 8.84 2.77
N LYS A 144 7.59 9.23 3.80
CA LYS A 144 8.16 9.76 5.05
C LYS A 144 8.18 8.74 6.19
N LEU A 145 7.64 7.56 5.93
CA LEU A 145 7.74 6.44 6.85
C LEU A 145 9.16 5.89 6.85
N ALA A 146 9.70 5.62 8.03
CA ALA A 146 10.95 4.86 8.13
C ALA A 146 10.75 3.45 7.56
N ASP A 147 11.75 2.94 6.85
CA ASP A 147 11.68 1.67 6.13
C ASP A 147 11.21 0.53 7.04
N PRO A 148 10.08 -0.10 6.74
CA PRO A 148 9.62 -1.28 7.47
C PRO A 148 10.38 -2.53 7.01
N ALA A 149 10.58 -3.46 7.93
CA ALA A 149 11.06 -4.79 7.56
C ALA A 149 9.92 -5.67 7.03
N ILE A 150 8.68 -5.38 7.44
CA ILE A 150 7.48 -6.12 7.03
C ILE A 150 6.34 -5.13 6.79
N ILE A 151 5.64 -5.33 5.69
CA ILE A 151 4.41 -4.61 5.36
C ILE A 151 3.26 -5.62 5.24
N LEU A 152 2.18 -5.36 5.95
CA LEU A 152 0.91 -6.07 5.77
C LEU A 152 -0.05 -5.15 5.00
N PHE A 153 -0.59 -5.64 3.93
CA PHE A 153 -1.61 -4.96 3.14
C PHE A 153 -3.00 -5.50 3.51
N ASP A 154 -3.83 -4.64 4.11
CA ASP A 154 -5.24 -4.96 4.35
C ASP A 154 -6.01 -4.78 3.05
N ASP A 155 -6.76 -5.80 2.65
CA ASP A 155 -7.47 -5.81 1.37
C ASP A 155 -6.55 -5.50 0.16
N ALA A 156 -5.57 -6.37 -0.07
CA ALA A 156 -4.56 -6.21 -1.12
C ALA A 156 -5.16 -6.03 -2.53
N HIS A 157 -6.39 -6.49 -2.78
CA HIS A 157 -7.10 -6.26 -4.05
C HIS A 157 -7.35 -4.76 -4.30
N ALA A 158 -7.68 -4.00 -3.25
CA ALA A 158 -7.82 -2.55 -3.39
C ALA A 158 -6.47 -1.88 -3.70
N GLY A 159 -5.35 -2.49 -3.32
CA GLY A 159 -4.00 -1.99 -3.55
C GLY A 159 -3.69 -1.79 -5.04
N GLU A 160 -4.15 -2.67 -5.91
CA GLU A 160 -3.93 -2.58 -7.36
C GLU A 160 -4.42 -1.24 -7.92
N GLN A 161 -5.63 -0.83 -7.56
CA GLN A 161 -6.18 0.45 -8.01
C GLN A 161 -5.36 1.63 -7.46
N TYR A 162 -5.03 1.63 -6.17
CA TYR A 162 -4.26 2.71 -5.54
C TYR A 162 -2.85 2.83 -6.13
N VAL A 163 -2.17 1.71 -6.35
CA VAL A 163 -0.86 1.69 -7.00
C VAL A 163 -0.99 2.17 -8.44
N GLY A 164 -1.96 1.63 -9.19
CA GLY A 164 -2.22 2.02 -10.57
C GLY A 164 -2.46 3.52 -10.71
N GLU A 165 -3.31 4.11 -9.86
CA GLU A 165 -3.59 5.55 -9.87
C GLU A 165 -2.38 6.39 -9.44
N ALA A 166 -1.62 5.94 -8.42
CA ALA A 166 -0.45 6.65 -7.92
C ALA A 166 0.65 6.76 -8.98
N TYR A 167 0.83 5.71 -9.79
CA TYR A 167 1.85 5.62 -10.82
C TYR A 167 1.30 5.79 -12.25
N SER A 168 0.23 6.58 -12.40
CA SER A 168 -0.40 6.88 -13.70
C SER A 168 -0.51 8.37 -13.95
N ILE A 169 -0.38 8.74 -15.21
CA ILE A 169 -0.71 10.08 -15.71
C ILE A 169 -1.89 9.93 -16.67
N HIS A 170 -2.92 10.72 -16.43
CA HIS A 170 -4.13 10.75 -17.25
C HIS A 170 -4.24 12.06 -17.99
N PHE A 171 -4.40 12.00 -19.30
CA PHE A 171 -4.68 13.15 -20.13
C PHE A 171 -6.11 13.03 -20.68
N GLY A 172 -6.98 13.88 -20.16
CA GLY A 172 -8.37 13.95 -20.61
C GLY A 172 -8.50 14.73 -21.91
N ARG A 173 -9.22 14.17 -22.87
CA ARG A 173 -9.44 14.83 -24.17
C ARG A 173 -10.08 16.22 -24.06
N GLN A 174 -10.95 16.43 -23.07
CA GLN A 174 -11.64 17.70 -22.86
C GLN A 174 -10.83 18.67 -22.02
N ASN A 175 -10.14 18.16 -21.00
CA ASN A 175 -9.43 18.97 -20.01
C ASN A 175 -7.99 19.27 -20.42
N ASP A 176 -7.37 18.39 -21.22
CA ASP A 176 -5.95 18.41 -21.58
C ASP A 176 -5.74 18.23 -23.10
N ALA A 177 -6.60 18.85 -23.90
CA ALA A 177 -6.70 18.58 -25.35
C ALA A 177 -5.35 18.62 -26.09
N GLU A 178 -4.50 19.60 -25.80
CA GLU A 178 -3.18 19.74 -26.45
C GLU A 178 -2.26 18.58 -26.08
N LYS A 179 -2.13 18.29 -24.79
CA LYS A 179 -1.30 17.18 -24.28
C LYS A 179 -1.82 15.82 -24.76
N TYR A 180 -3.14 15.68 -24.79
CA TYR A 180 -3.78 14.47 -25.33
C TYR A 180 -3.43 14.24 -26.80
N LEU A 181 -3.49 15.29 -27.63
CA LEU A 181 -3.16 15.19 -29.06
C LEU A 181 -1.66 14.96 -29.29
N GLU A 182 -0.80 15.58 -28.49
CA GLU A 182 0.65 15.36 -28.54
C GLU A 182 1.01 13.91 -28.17
N LEU A 183 0.46 13.40 -27.05
CA LEU A 183 0.62 12.01 -26.65
C LEU A 183 0.12 11.06 -27.74
N LEU A 184 -1.06 11.33 -28.31
CA LEU A 184 -1.63 10.51 -29.37
C LEU A 184 -0.73 10.49 -30.62
N LYS A 185 -0.09 11.61 -30.95
CA LYS A 185 0.86 11.69 -32.07
C LYS A 185 2.09 10.83 -31.82
N ILE A 186 2.62 10.82 -30.60
CA ILE A 186 3.75 9.97 -30.20
C ILE A 186 3.37 8.49 -30.32
N MET A 187 2.14 8.13 -29.92
CA MET A 187 1.66 6.76 -29.92
C MET A 187 1.15 6.27 -31.30
N GLU A 188 0.98 7.16 -32.28
CA GLU A 188 0.42 6.87 -33.60
C GLU A 188 1.07 5.65 -34.28
N PRO A 189 2.42 5.46 -34.27
CA PRO A 189 3.05 4.31 -34.91
C PRO A 189 2.63 2.93 -34.36
N ALA A 190 2.10 2.91 -33.14
CA ALA A 190 1.65 1.69 -32.46
C ALA A 190 0.14 1.45 -32.56
N LEU A 191 -0.61 2.39 -33.16
CA LEU A 191 -2.05 2.36 -33.25
C LEU A 191 -2.51 2.12 -34.70
N ASN A 192 -3.61 1.40 -34.86
CA ASN A 192 -4.18 1.20 -36.19
C ASN A 192 -5.04 2.40 -36.63
N ASP A 193 -5.16 2.60 -37.94
CA ASP A 193 -5.87 3.74 -38.55
C ASP A 193 -7.34 3.85 -38.11
N SER A 194 -8.01 2.71 -37.88
CA SER A 194 -9.41 2.71 -37.48
C SER A 194 -9.58 3.25 -36.06
N PHE A 195 -8.67 2.90 -35.14
CA PHE A 195 -8.64 3.41 -33.80
C PHE A 195 -8.27 4.91 -33.78
N LEU A 196 -7.25 5.31 -34.54
CA LEU A 196 -6.81 6.69 -34.66
C LEU A 196 -7.93 7.62 -35.16
N ARG A 197 -8.66 7.20 -36.20
CA ARG A 197 -9.81 7.98 -36.74
C ARG A 197 -10.89 8.17 -35.67
N ARG A 198 -11.15 7.15 -34.83
CA ARG A 198 -12.14 7.26 -33.75
C ARG A 198 -11.68 8.20 -32.64
N VAL A 199 -10.47 8.04 -32.13
CA VAL A 199 -9.96 8.86 -31.03
C VAL A 199 -9.69 10.32 -31.45
N ARG A 200 -9.47 10.60 -32.74
CA ARG A 200 -9.38 11.95 -33.30
C ARG A 200 -10.73 12.59 -33.60
N SER A 201 -11.81 11.82 -33.70
CA SER A 201 -13.13 12.36 -34.01
C SER A 201 -13.65 13.26 -32.88
N PRO A 202 -14.16 14.46 -33.14
CA PRO A 202 -14.78 15.35 -32.16
C PRO A 202 -16.01 14.73 -31.45
N ARG A 203 -16.64 13.77 -32.12
CA ARG A 203 -17.84 13.07 -31.65
C ARG A 203 -17.54 11.71 -30.98
N ALA A 204 -16.27 11.39 -30.67
CA ALA A 204 -15.95 10.18 -29.97
C ALA A 204 -16.59 10.21 -28.59
N ASP A 205 -17.71 9.51 -28.45
CA ASP A 205 -18.42 9.36 -27.20
C ASP A 205 -17.75 8.25 -26.36
N SER A 206 -17.35 8.60 -25.15
CA SER A 206 -16.76 7.65 -24.21
C SER A 206 -17.78 6.65 -23.65
N THR A 207 -19.08 6.89 -23.88
CA THR A 207 -20.15 6.08 -23.28
C THR A 207 -20.55 4.88 -24.13
N ILE A 208 -20.18 4.85 -25.42
CA ILE A 208 -20.53 3.75 -26.32
C ILE A 208 -19.30 2.95 -26.69
N GLY A 209 -19.07 1.85 -25.98
CA GLY A 209 -18.09 0.83 -26.33
C GLY A 209 -16.65 1.34 -26.31
N GLY A 210 -16.22 1.93 -25.20
CA GLY A 210 -14.85 2.40 -25.00
C GLY A 210 -13.84 1.31 -25.33
N GLU A 211 -13.19 1.42 -26.50
CA GLU A 211 -12.11 0.51 -26.86
C GLU A 211 -10.85 0.90 -26.08
N VAL A 212 -10.38 -0.03 -25.25
CA VAL A 212 -9.11 0.13 -24.54
C VAL A 212 -8.01 -0.54 -25.34
N ARG A 213 -6.93 0.18 -25.59
CA ARG A 213 -5.74 -0.35 -26.26
C ARG A 213 -4.54 -0.20 -25.35
N MET A 214 -3.87 -1.32 -25.09
CA MET A 214 -2.56 -1.31 -24.43
C MET A 214 -1.49 -1.11 -25.51
N VAL A 215 -0.66 -0.09 -25.32
CA VAL A 215 0.51 0.18 -26.16
C VAL A 215 1.75 -0.02 -25.29
N LEU A 216 2.68 -0.86 -25.78
CA LEU A 216 3.97 -1.08 -25.12
C LEU A 216 5.04 -0.25 -25.82
N PRO A 217 5.50 0.86 -25.26
CA PRO A 217 6.43 1.78 -25.91
C PRO A 217 7.74 1.13 -26.34
N LEU A 218 8.23 0.16 -25.56
CA LEU A 218 9.48 -0.56 -25.84
C LEU A 218 9.46 -1.38 -27.13
N ARG A 219 8.28 -1.63 -27.72
CA ARG A 219 8.16 -2.37 -28.99
C ARG A 219 8.26 -1.50 -30.23
N GLN A 220 8.30 -0.17 -30.05
CA GLN A 220 8.36 0.78 -31.17
C GLN A 220 9.65 1.60 -31.06
N PRO A 221 10.54 1.57 -32.08
CA PRO A 221 11.77 2.34 -32.08
C PRO A 221 11.52 3.85 -31.85
N GLY A 222 12.24 4.45 -30.92
CA GLY A 222 12.16 5.87 -30.59
C GLY A 222 10.91 6.32 -29.81
N MET A 223 9.91 5.45 -29.61
CA MET A 223 8.69 5.83 -28.88
C MET A 223 8.96 6.07 -27.40
N SER A 224 9.83 5.26 -26.77
CA SER A 224 10.20 5.44 -25.38
C SER A 224 10.88 6.78 -25.15
N ASP A 225 11.80 7.16 -26.03
CA ASP A 225 12.53 8.45 -25.92
C ASP A 225 11.58 9.63 -26.15
N ALA A 226 10.67 9.51 -27.11
CA ALA A 226 9.67 10.54 -27.38
C ALA A 226 8.69 10.70 -26.20
N LEU A 227 8.26 9.59 -25.57
CA LEU A 227 7.44 9.63 -24.36
C LEU A 227 8.17 10.24 -23.18
N ASP A 228 9.42 9.87 -22.93
CA ASP A 228 10.22 10.44 -21.84
C ASP A 228 10.46 11.93 -22.06
N GLY A 229 10.75 12.36 -23.28
CA GLY A 229 10.84 13.76 -23.64
C GLY A 229 9.55 14.53 -23.38
N PHE A 230 8.42 14.00 -23.82
CA PHE A 230 7.09 14.58 -23.58
C PHE A 230 6.78 14.67 -22.08
N LEU A 231 6.95 13.58 -21.33
CA LEU A 231 6.67 13.54 -19.90
C LEU A 231 7.59 14.48 -19.11
N SER A 232 8.84 14.62 -19.54
CA SER A 232 9.83 15.51 -18.91
C SER A 232 9.55 16.99 -19.16
N SER A 233 8.81 17.33 -20.23
CA SER A 233 8.42 18.72 -20.55
C SER A 233 7.19 19.19 -19.75
N LEU A 234 6.52 18.30 -19.02
CA LEU A 234 5.28 18.63 -18.33
C LEU A 234 5.53 19.48 -17.07
N GLU A 235 4.70 20.50 -16.90
CA GLU A 235 4.65 21.32 -15.70
C GLU A 235 3.70 20.74 -14.64
N ALA A 236 3.65 21.35 -13.46
CA ALA A 236 2.71 20.97 -12.40
C ALA A 236 1.24 21.06 -12.89
N PRO A 237 0.34 20.12 -12.49
CA PRO A 237 0.58 19.02 -11.53
C PRO A 237 1.20 17.76 -12.15
N TYR A 238 1.41 17.70 -13.46
CA TYR A 238 1.85 16.49 -14.16
C TYR A 238 3.31 16.13 -13.85
N SER A 239 4.18 17.12 -13.64
CA SER A 239 5.58 16.88 -13.26
C SER A 239 5.71 16.06 -11.96
N TYR A 240 4.81 16.26 -11.00
CA TYR A 240 4.74 15.44 -9.81
C TYR A 240 4.38 13.98 -10.14
N ARG A 241 3.37 13.79 -11.01
CA ARG A 241 2.97 12.46 -11.46
C ARG A 241 4.06 11.75 -12.26
N HIS A 242 4.81 12.48 -13.07
CA HIS A 242 5.98 11.96 -13.78
C HIS A 242 7.07 11.48 -12.80
N ALA A 243 7.34 12.24 -11.73
CA ALA A 243 8.26 11.82 -10.68
C ALA A 243 7.81 10.51 -10.00
N MET A 244 6.51 10.33 -9.77
CA MET A 244 5.93 9.09 -9.26
C MET A 244 6.16 7.92 -10.21
N LEU A 245 5.88 8.10 -11.50
CA LEU A 245 6.13 7.07 -12.53
C LEU A 245 7.59 6.62 -12.53
N ARG A 246 8.52 7.56 -12.49
CA ARG A 246 9.96 7.24 -12.47
C ARG A 246 10.37 6.50 -11.20
N ALA A 247 9.83 6.89 -10.06
CA ALA A 247 10.11 6.20 -8.79
C ALA A 247 9.59 4.76 -8.73
N GLY A 248 8.52 4.44 -9.48
CA GLY A 248 7.96 3.10 -9.56
C GLY A 248 8.70 2.14 -10.51
N PHE A 249 9.60 2.68 -11.36
CA PHE A 249 10.40 1.89 -12.32
C PHE A 249 11.90 1.82 -11.95
N SER A 250 12.30 2.41 -10.85
CA SER A 250 13.66 2.32 -10.29
C SER A 250 13.75 1.26 -9.19
#